data_d148543ee7a3d77698fd5fbc41e105df
#
_entry.id   d148543ee7a3d77698fd5fbc41e105df
#
_cell.length_a   1.000
_cell.length_b   1.000
_cell.length_c   1.000
_cell.angle_alpha   90.00
_cell.angle_beta   90.00
_cell.angle_gamma   90.00
#
_symmetry.space_group_name_H-M   'P 1'
#
loop_
_entity.id
_entity.type
_entity.pdbx_description
1 polymer ?
#
loop_
_entity_poly.entity_id
_entity_poly.type
_entity_poly.pdbx_seq_one_letter_code
_entity_poly.pdbx_strand_id
1 'polypeptide(L)'
;MSPIRLTLPDGSVREVPEGTTSRQVAQSIGAGLARAALAARVDGQIRDLDRPLTQDARFAILTDKDPDALEVLRHSAAHILATAVRELFPTAGIGFGPPIEDGFYYDFEVERPFTPEDLEAIEQRMAEVTGKDYPFVREVVDRTEANRRFKDDPLK
;
A
#
# COMPACT_ATOMS: atom_id res chain seq x y z
N MET A 1 -12.00 -7.34 -26.44
CA MET A 1 -11.78 -7.84 -25.06
C MET A 1 -13.13 -8.26 -24.53
N SER A 2 -13.25 -9.46 -23.98
CA SER A 2 -14.51 -9.94 -23.43
C SER A 2 -14.83 -9.19 -22.14
N PRO A 3 -16.10 -8.84 -21.88
CA PRO A 3 -16.47 -8.25 -20.59
C PRO A 3 -16.31 -9.28 -19.47
N ILE A 4 -15.92 -8.83 -18.29
CA ILE A 4 -15.91 -9.59 -17.04
C ILE A 4 -17.01 -9.10 -16.12
N ARG A 5 -17.48 -9.96 -15.22
CA ARG A 5 -18.59 -9.68 -14.29
C ARG A 5 -18.05 -9.50 -12.86
N LEU A 6 -18.37 -8.38 -12.27
CA LEU A 6 -18.03 -8.08 -10.90
C LEU A 6 -19.31 -8.13 -10.05
N THR A 7 -19.38 -9.09 -9.13
CA THR A 7 -20.48 -9.19 -8.17
C THR A 7 -20.16 -8.31 -6.97
N LEU A 8 -20.96 -7.26 -6.76
CA LEU A 8 -20.82 -6.30 -5.67
C LEU A 8 -21.43 -6.83 -4.35
N PRO A 9 -21.12 -6.21 -3.20
CA PRO A 9 -21.60 -6.65 -1.88
C PRO A 9 -23.13 -6.66 -1.74
N ASP A 10 -23.84 -5.81 -2.48
CA ASP A 10 -25.30 -5.75 -2.53
C ASP A 10 -25.92 -6.82 -3.45
N GLY A 11 -25.10 -7.69 -4.03
CA GLY A 11 -25.51 -8.73 -4.98
C GLY A 11 -25.71 -8.25 -6.42
N SER A 12 -25.59 -6.96 -6.69
CA SER A 12 -25.62 -6.44 -8.07
C SER A 12 -24.41 -6.88 -8.86
N VAL A 13 -24.56 -7.01 -10.17
CA VAL A 13 -23.49 -7.40 -11.09
C VAL A 13 -23.16 -6.24 -12.01
N ARG A 14 -21.88 -5.90 -12.14
CA ARG A 14 -21.37 -4.95 -13.11
C ARG A 14 -20.54 -5.65 -14.16
N GLU A 15 -20.82 -5.39 -15.42
CA GLU A 15 -19.96 -5.79 -16.53
C GLU A 15 -18.96 -4.68 -16.84
N VAL A 16 -17.69 -5.03 -16.90
CA VAL A 16 -16.60 -4.11 -17.24
C VAL A 16 -15.66 -4.79 -18.23
N PRO A 17 -14.95 -4.04 -19.07
CA PRO A 17 -13.92 -4.61 -19.93
C PRO A 17 -12.84 -5.34 -19.11
N GLU A 18 -12.35 -6.48 -19.62
CA GLU A 18 -11.16 -7.11 -19.07
C GLU A 18 -9.98 -6.11 -19.03
N GLY A 19 -9.21 -6.10 -17.94
CA GLY A 19 -8.11 -5.15 -17.71
C GLY A 19 -8.55 -3.85 -17.02
N THR A 20 -9.84 -3.65 -16.77
CA THR A 20 -10.31 -2.52 -15.94
C THR A 20 -9.71 -2.60 -14.56
N THR A 21 -9.24 -1.47 -14.00
CA THR A 21 -8.69 -1.43 -12.65
C THR A 21 -9.79 -1.19 -11.61
N SER A 22 -9.54 -1.59 -10.35
CA SER A 22 -10.46 -1.32 -9.24
C SER A 22 -10.72 0.18 -9.04
N ARG A 23 -9.71 1.02 -9.30
CA ARG A 23 -9.84 2.49 -9.29
C ARG A 23 -10.84 2.97 -10.34
N GLN A 24 -10.76 2.46 -11.55
CA GLN A 24 -11.71 2.80 -12.62
C GLN A 24 -13.13 2.35 -12.30
N VAL A 25 -13.28 1.18 -11.67
CA VAL A 25 -14.58 0.74 -11.17
C VAL A 25 -15.13 1.69 -10.12
N ALA A 26 -14.33 2.08 -9.13
CA ALA A 26 -14.73 3.05 -8.09
C ALA A 26 -15.16 4.39 -8.71
N GLN A 27 -14.40 4.90 -9.69
CA GLN A 27 -14.72 6.12 -10.45
C GLN A 27 -16.06 6.01 -11.18
N SER A 28 -16.35 4.85 -11.80
CA SER A 28 -17.61 4.62 -12.51
C SER A 28 -18.83 4.54 -11.58
N ILE A 29 -18.62 4.19 -10.30
CA ILE A 29 -19.66 4.17 -9.28
C ILE A 29 -19.94 5.59 -8.76
N GLY A 30 -18.87 6.35 -8.48
CA GLY A 30 -19.01 7.74 -8.05
C GLY A 30 -17.71 8.35 -7.54
N ALA A 31 -17.59 9.66 -7.74
CA ALA A 31 -16.39 10.41 -7.34
C ALA A 31 -16.10 10.37 -5.83
N GLY A 32 -17.14 10.27 -4.99
CA GLY A 32 -16.98 10.13 -3.54
C GLY A 32 -16.32 8.81 -3.17
N LEU A 33 -16.79 7.69 -3.75
CA LEU A 33 -16.21 6.38 -3.53
C LEU A 33 -14.77 6.31 -4.06
N ALA A 34 -14.52 6.87 -5.25
CA ALA A 34 -13.18 6.90 -5.84
C ALA A 34 -12.16 7.62 -4.97
N ARG A 35 -12.56 8.71 -4.29
CA ARG A 35 -11.69 9.46 -3.35
C ARG A 35 -11.48 8.71 -2.03
N ALA A 36 -12.48 7.99 -1.55
CA ALA A 36 -12.41 7.24 -0.31
C ALA A 36 -11.77 5.85 -0.46
N ALA A 37 -11.58 5.37 -1.70
CA ALA A 37 -11.03 4.06 -1.99
C ALA A 37 -9.56 3.95 -1.58
N LEU A 38 -9.24 2.97 -0.73
CA LEU A 38 -7.88 2.65 -0.27
C LEU A 38 -7.35 1.36 -0.90
N ALA A 39 -8.22 0.37 -1.07
CA ALA A 39 -7.90 -0.92 -1.68
C ALA A 39 -9.17 -1.54 -2.28
N ALA A 40 -9.05 -2.71 -2.91
CA ALA A 40 -10.18 -3.51 -3.33
C ALA A 40 -10.08 -4.93 -2.74
N ARG A 41 -11.23 -5.53 -2.44
CA ARG A 41 -11.33 -6.97 -2.14
C ARG A 41 -11.82 -7.68 -3.39
N VAL A 42 -11.01 -8.61 -3.90
CA VAL A 42 -11.30 -9.41 -5.11
C VAL A 42 -11.23 -10.88 -4.72
N ASP A 43 -12.34 -11.58 -4.76
CA ASP A 43 -12.49 -12.98 -4.30
C ASP A 43 -11.91 -13.23 -2.90
N GLY A 44 -12.15 -12.28 -1.99
CA GLY A 44 -11.69 -12.33 -0.60
C GLY A 44 -10.24 -11.85 -0.37
N GLN A 45 -9.50 -11.56 -1.44
CA GLN A 45 -8.12 -11.05 -1.33
C GLN A 45 -8.08 -9.53 -1.46
N ILE A 46 -7.32 -8.88 -0.58
CA ILE A 46 -7.03 -7.44 -0.70
C ILE A 46 -6.04 -7.23 -1.84
N ARG A 47 -6.37 -6.29 -2.72
CA ARG A 47 -5.57 -5.93 -3.89
C ARG A 47 -5.47 -4.42 -4.03
N ASP A 48 -4.35 -4.00 -4.61
CA ASP A 48 -4.13 -2.62 -5.02
C ASP A 48 -5.19 -2.14 -6.02
N LEU A 49 -5.55 -0.84 -5.95
CA LEU A 49 -6.57 -0.23 -6.78
C LEU A 49 -6.20 -0.19 -8.27
N ASP A 50 -4.92 -0.15 -8.59
CA ASP A 50 -4.43 -0.02 -9.96
C ASP A 50 -4.11 -1.38 -10.61
N ARG A 51 -4.33 -2.48 -9.87
CA ARG A 51 -4.17 -3.82 -10.42
C ARG A 51 -5.33 -4.17 -11.38
N PRO A 52 -5.03 -4.59 -12.63
CA PRO A 52 -6.05 -4.98 -13.60
C PRO A 52 -6.88 -6.19 -13.13
N LEU A 53 -8.17 -6.15 -13.41
CA LEU A 53 -9.11 -7.25 -13.23
C LEU A 53 -9.20 -8.05 -14.53
N THR A 54 -8.95 -9.35 -14.46
CA THR A 54 -8.79 -10.21 -15.66
C THR A 54 -9.83 -11.33 -15.75
N GLN A 55 -10.72 -11.44 -14.77
CA GLN A 55 -11.75 -12.49 -14.73
C GLN A 55 -12.94 -12.04 -13.90
N ASP A 56 -14.05 -12.79 -14.00
CA ASP A 56 -15.21 -12.65 -13.14
C ASP A 56 -14.78 -12.78 -11.67
N ALA A 57 -15.34 -11.94 -10.78
CA ALA A 57 -14.95 -11.94 -9.38
C ALA A 57 -16.04 -11.39 -8.46
N ARG A 58 -16.03 -11.79 -7.19
CA ARG A 58 -16.66 -11.03 -6.11
C ARG A 58 -15.78 -9.82 -5.81
N PHE A 59 -16.39 -8.64 -5.81
CA PHE A 59 -15.66 -7.38 -5.80
C PHE A 59 -16.23 -6.39 -4.79
N ALA A 60 -15.37 -5.79 -3.98
CA ALA A 60 -15.72 -4.68 -3.11
C ALA A 60 -14.61 -3.64 -3.09
N ILE A 61 -14.98 -2.36 -3.04
CA ILE A 61 -14.03 -1.26 -2.74
C ILE A 61 -13.95 -1.13 -1.22
N LEU A 62 -12.72 -1.06 -0.71
CA LEU A 62 -12.42 -0.85 0.70
C LEU A 62 -12.09 0.62 0.94
N THR A 63 -12.67 1.17 1.99
CA THR A 63 -12.51 2.57 2.41
C THR A 63 -11.99 2.62 3.85
N ASP A 64 -11.75 3.81 4.39
CA ASP A 64 -11.38 4.04 5.79
C ASP A 64 -12.37 3.48 6.83
N LYS A 65 -13.59 3.11 6.39
CA LYS A 65 -14.60 2.46 7.23
C LYS A 65 -14.43 0.95 7.35
N ASP A 66 -13.59 0.37 6.53
CA ASP A 66 -13.32 -1.07 6.50
C ASP A 66 -12.10 -1.41 7.37
N PRO A 67 -12.21 -2.34 8.33
CA PRO A 67 -11.06 -2.73 9.17
C PRO A 67 -9.85 -3.19 8.36
N ASP A 68 -10.07 -3.94 7.28
CA ASP A 68 -8.99 -4.44 6.41
C ASP A 68 -8.26 -3.28 5.68
N ALA A 69 -8.95 -2.18 5.41
CA ALA A 69 -8.32 -0.99 4.83
C ALA A 69 -7.40 -0.27 5.82
N LEU A 70 -7.68 -0.36 7.13
CA LEU A 70 -6.79 0.17 8.17
C LEU A 70 -5.46 -0.58 8.21
N GLU A 71 -5.46 -1.89 7.98
CA GLU A 71 -4.22 -2.68 7.88
C GLU A 71 -3.36 -2.19 6.71
N VAL A 72 -3.97 -1.97 5.53
CA VAL A 72 -3.27 -1.42 4.35
C VAL A 72 -2.71 -0.03 4.64
N LEU A 73 -3.48 0.83 5.30
CA LEU A 73 -3.07 2.18 5.66
C LEU A 73 -1.89 2.17 6.65
N ARG A 74 -1.96 1.33 7.70
CA ARG A 74 -0.87 1.16 8.69
C ARG A 74 0.41 0.64 8.04
N HIS A 75 0.29 -0.33 7.13
CA HIS A 75 1.44 -0.84 6.39
C HIS A 75 2.07 0.24 5.51
N SER A 76 1.26 1.03 4.81
CA SER A 76 1.74 2.16 4.01
C SER A 76 2.43 3.22 4.88
N ALA A 77 1.88 3.54 6.05
CA ALA A 77 2.50 4.44 7.01
C ALA A 77 3.86 3.93 7.52
N ALA A 78 3.99 2.61 7.74
CA ALA A 78 5.26 1.99 8.10
C ALA A 78 6.33 2.18 7.00
N HIS A 79 5.96 2.06 5.73
CA HIS A 79 6.87 2.33 4.62
C HIS A 79 7.25 3.81 4.49
N ILE A 80 6.32 4.73 4.79
CA ILE A 80 6.61 6.18 4.83
C ILE A 80 7.61 6.49 5.95
N LEU A 81 7.43 5.88 7.14
CA LEU A 81 8.38 5.99 8.24
C LEU A 81 9.77 5.48 7.83
N ALA A 82 9.85 4.29 7.23
CA ALA A 82 11.13 3.72 6.77
C ALA A 82 11.82 4.62 5.73
N THR A 83 11.05 5.24 4.84
CA THR A 83 11.58 6.19 3.85
C THR A 83 12.13 7.43 4.54
N ALA A 84 11.40 8.02 5.47
CA ALA A 84 11.83 9.21 6.22
C ALA A 84 13.11 8.93 7.02
N VAL A 85 13.17 7.80 7.72
CA VAL A 85 14.38 7.39 8.48
C VAL A 85 15.56 7.20 7.56
N ARG A 86 15.42 6.51 6.43
CA ARG A 86 16.51 6.30 5.46
C ARG A 86 17.04 7.62 4.88
N GLU A 87 16.17 8.60 4.65
CA GLU A 87 16.57 9.91 4.11
C GLU A 87 17.29 10.77 5.15
N LEU A 88 16.90 10.71 6.43
CA LEU A 88 17.50 11.48 7.52
C LEU A 88 18.75 10.79 8.12
N PHE A 89 18.74 9.47 8.16
CA PHE A 89 19.78 8.62 8.74
C PHE A 89 20.27 7.58 7.71
N PRO A 90 21.11 7.96 6.74
CA PRO A 90 21.51 7.08 5.64
C PRO A 90 22.27 5.82 6.07
N THR A 91 22.86 5.81 7.27
CA THR A 91 23.54 4.65 7.86
C THR A 91 22.62 3.71 8.61
N ALA A 92 21.34 4.09 8.82
CA ALA A 92 20.38 3.26 9.52
C ALA A 92 20.02 1.99 8.71
N GLY A 93 20.18 0.83 9.32
CA GLY A 93 19.66 -0.43 8.79
C GLY A 93 18.13 -0.45 8.91
N ILE A 94 17.45 -0.77 7.81
CA ILE A 94 15.99 -0.85 7.74
C ILE A 94 15.56 -2.29 7.95
N GLY A 95 15.10 -2.62 9.13
CA GLY A 95 14.68 -3.95 9.52
C GLY A 95 13.27 -4.30 9.03
N PHE A 96 12.40 -4.66 9.96
CA PHE A 96 11.04 -5.15 9.70
C PHE A 96 10.01 -4.30 10.43
N GLY A 97 8.86 -4.03 9.79
CA GLY A 97 7.81 -3.17 10.34
C GLY A 97 6.41 -3.59 9.90
N PRO A 98 5.81 -4.63 10.53
CA PRO A 98 4.46 -5.06 10.20
C PRO A 98 3.40 -4.14 10.81
N PRO A 99 2.19 -4.08 10.21
CA PRO A 99 1.02 -3.55 10.89
C PRO A 99 0.64 -4.46 12.07
N ILE A 100 0.09 -3.85 13.11
CA ILE A 100 -0.48 -4.52 14.29
C ILE A 100 -1.89 -4.00 14.54
N GLU A 101 -2.62 -4.59 15.52
CA GLU A 101 -4.02 -4.27 15.79
C GLU A 101 -4.26 -2.78 16.02
N ASP A 102 -3.39 -2.10 16.78
CA ASP A 102 -3.54 -0.70 17.15
C ASP A 102 -2.51 0.25 16.50
N GLY A 103 -1.86 -0.17 15.41
CA GLY A 103 -0.86 0.66 14.75
C GLY A 103 0.14 -0.13 13.92
N PHE A 104 1.39 0.24 14.01
CA PHE A 104 2.54 -0.47 13.46
C PHE A 104 3.77 -0.16 14.31
N TYR A 105 4.80 -0.97 14.19
CA TYR A 105 6.15 -0.65 14.66
C TYR A 105 7.14 -0.84 13.51
N TYR A 106 8.38 -0.38 13.71
CA TYR A 106 9.44 -0.59 12.76
C TYR A 106 10.79 -0.73 13.49
N ASP A 107 11.54 -1.76 13.15
CA ASP A 107 12.86 -2.01 13.72
C ASP A 107 13.92 -1.33 12.85
N PHE A 108 14.77 -0.53 13.47
CA PHE A 108 15.90 0.13 12.86
C PHE A 108 17.18 -0.24 13.60
N GLU A 109 18.22 -0.56 12.84
CA GLU A 109 19.57 -0.65 13.36
C GLU A 109 20.24 0.71 13.24
N VAL A 110 20.51 1.36 14.37
CA VAL A 110 21.05 2.71 14.43
C VAL A 110 22.25 2.77 15.38
N GLU A 111 23.20 3.67 15.12
CA GLU A 111 24.40 3.84 15.95
C GLU A 111 24.07 4.37 17.35
N ARG A 112 23.02 5.14 17.49
CA ARG A 112 22.48 5.64 18.75
C ARG A 112 20.96 5.63 18.75
N PRO A 113 20.29 5.52 19.90
CA PRO A 113 18.84 5.68 20.01
C PRO A 113 18.38 7.04 19.46
N PHE A 114 17.19 7.07 18.87
CA PHE A 114 16.54 8.32 18.44
C PHE A 114 16.24 9.20 19.66
N THR A 115 16.51 10.49 19.51
CA THR A 115 16.13 11.52 20.50
C THR A 115 14.73 12.06 20.19
N PRO A 116 14.08 12.81 21.12
CA PRO A 116 12.82 13.49 20.81
C PRO A 116 12.90 14.39 19.57
N GLU A 117 14.01 15.11 19.40
CA GLU A 117 14.24 15.99 18.25
C GLU A 117 14.35 15.18 16.93
N ASP A 118 14.96 13.99 16.97
CA ASP A 118 14.97 13.07 15.83
C ASP A 118 13.55 12.63 15.46
N LEU A 119 12.70 12.34 16.45
CA LEU A 119 11.32 11.94 16.21
C LEU A 119 10.51 13.07 15.55
N GLU A 120 10.68 14.32 16.00
CA GLU A 120 10.06 15.48 15.36
C GLU A 120 10.52 15.66 13.91
N ALA A 121 11.82 15.50 13.64
CA ALA A 121 12.36 15.56 12.30
C ALA A 121 11.83 14.43 11.39
N ILE A 122 11.71 13.22 11.93
CA ILE A 122 11.13 12.06 11.22
C ILE A 122 9.66 12.34 10.87
N GLU A 123 8.86 12.82 11.83
CA GLU A 123 7.44 13.16 11.60
C GLU A 123 7.29 14.21 10.50
N GLN A 124 8.08 15.28 10.57
CA GLN A 124 8.07 16.31 9.53
C GLN A 124 8.45 15.73 8.16
N ARG A 125 9.47 14.87 8.10
CA ARG A 125 9.88 14.21 6.84
C ARG A 125 8.80 13.26 6.32
N MET A 126 8.11 12.53 7.19
CA MET A 126 6.96 11.70 6.80
C MET A 126 5.85 12.53 6.14
N ALA A 127 5.53 13.70 6.69
CA ALA A 127 4.57 14.63 6.11
C ALA A 127 5.01 15.12 4.71
N GLU A 128 6.29 15.44 4.53
CA GLU A 128 6.85 15.83 3.23
C GLU A 128 6.79 14.69 2.20
N VAL A 129 7.14 13.46 2.60
CA VAL A 129 7.07 12.26 1.75
C VAL A 129 5.62 12.00 1.31
N THR A 130 4.67 12.11 2.24
CA THR A 130 3.24 11.96 1.94
C THR A 130 2.76 13.01 0.96
N GLY A 131 3.21 14.27 1.11
CA GLY A 131 2.84 15.37 0.22
C GLY A 131 3.35 15.24 -1.22
N LYS A 132 4.35 14.38 -1.45
CA LYS A 132 4.87 14.12 -2.81
C LYS A 132 3.98 13.17 -3.63
N ASP A 133 3.04 12.49 -2.98
CA ASP A 133 2.06 11.57 -3.61
C ASP A 133 2.72 10.56 -4.59
N TYR A 134 3.79 9.91 -4.15
CA TYR A 134 4.51 8.94 -4.97
C TYR A 134 3.62 7.75 -5.33
N PRO A 135 3.55 7.34 -6.62
CA PRO A 135 2.82 6.15 -7.00
C PRO A 135 3.51 4.88 -6.50
N PHE A 136 2.71 3.93 -6.02
CA PHE A 136 3.21 2.58 -5.74
C PHE A 136 3.28 1.79 -7.04
N VAL A 137 4.48 1.35 -7.42
CA VAL A 137 4.71 0.55 -8.62
C VAL A 137 5.05 -0.88 -8.20
N ARG A 138 4.21 -1.84 -8.61
CA ARG A 138 4.43 -3.26 -8.33
C ARG A 138 5.27 -3.90 -9.43
N GLU A 139 6.40 -4.48 -9.02
CA GLU A 139 7.24 -5.31 -9.88
C GLU A 139 7.29 -6.75 -9.36
N VAL A 140 7.35 -7.70 -10.24
CA VAL A 140 7.62 -9.11 -9.92
C VAL A 140 8.97 -9.45 -10.50
N VAL A 141 9.93 -9.76 -9.64
CA VAL A 141 11.30 -10.09 -10.01
C VAL A 141 11.63 -11.51 -9.55
N ASP A 142 12.56 -12.16 -10.22
CA ASP A 142 13.09 -13.43 -9.75
C ASP A 142 14.06 -13.24 -8.57
N ARG A 143 14.45 -14.37 -7.94
CA ARG A 143 15.33 -14.34 -6.78
C ARG A 143 16.71 -13.76 -7.09
N THR A 144 17.22 -13.96 -8.29
CA THR A 144 18.54 -13.46 -8.69
C THR A 144 18.54 -11.94 -8.77
N GLU A 145 17.51 -11.37 -9.41
CA GLU A 145 17.33 -9.93 -9.50
C GLU A 145 17.04 -9.30 -8.12
N ALA A 146 16.24 -9.95 -7.26
CA ALA A 146 16.03 -9.50 -5.91
C ALA A 146 17.34 -9.45 -5.12
N ASN A 147 18.14 -10.50 -5.15
CA ASN A 147 19.45 -10.53 -4.49
C ASN A 147 20.40 -9.45 -5.03
N ARG A 148 20.36 -9.15 -6.33
CA ARG A 148 21.15 -8.08 -6.94
C ARG A 148 20.74 -6.69 -6.43
N ARG A 149 19.45 -6.44 -6.34
CA ARG A 149 18.91 -5.14 -5.89
C ARG A 149 19.19 -4.87 -4.41
N PHE A 150 19.15 -5.89 -3.57
CA PHE A 150 19.30 -5.78 -2.12
C PHE A 150 20.66 -6.28 -1.59
N LYS A 151 21.67 -6.46 -2.47
CA LYS A 151 22.98 -7.01 -2.09
C LYS A 151 23.70 -6.21 -0.99
N ASP A 152 23.44 -4.90 -0.92
CA ASP A 152 24.05 -3.99 0.03
C ASP A 152 23.15 -3.70 1.26
N ASP A 153 22.03 -4.42 1.38
CA ASP A 153 21.08 -4.31 2.49
C ASP A 153 21.06 -5.64 3.26
N PRO A 154 21.82 -5.78 4.37
CA PRO A 154 21.97 -7.02 5.10
C PRO A 154 20.68 -7.48 5.81
N LEU A 155 19.68 -6.62 5.90
CA LEU A 155 18.41 -6.89 6.56
C LEU A 155 17.27 -7.24 5.58
N LYS A 156 17.58 -7.38 4.26
CA LYS A 156 16.62 -7.72 3.18
C LYS A 156 16.90 -9.05 2.45
#